data_4ffa0e6a849776fc78fbf48eb8b987cc
#
_entry.id   4ffa0e6a849776fc78fbf48eb8b987cc
#
_cell.length_a   1.000
_cell.length_b   1.000
_cell.length_c   1.000
_cell.angle_alpha   90.00
_cell.angle_beta   90.00
_cell.angle_gamma   90.00
#
_symmetry.space_group_name_H-M   'P 1'
#
loop_
_entity.id
_entity.type
_entity.pdbx_description
1 polymer ?
#
loop_
_entity_poly.entity_id
_entity_poly.type
_entity_poly.pdbx_seq_one_letter_code
_entity_poly.pdbx_strand_id
1 'polypeptide(L)'
;MRREDGYFIIDVMGALLLLLAMAAGMSYMHVQLAGMKELEGYVTAECMVREQLDRLCVERQESDLGIRYRQENGYEFCVESTREDAGVQGMVRYHVQADWQGHRDRHSFALAKEVAVEG
;
A
#
# COMPACT_ATOMS: atom_id res chain seq x y z
N MET A 1 -12.04 -12.81 -58.67
CA MET A 1 -12.87 -12.90 -57.47
C MET A 1 -12.20 -13.64 -56.31
N ARG A 2 -11.43 -14.65 -56.60
CA ARG A 2 -10.68 -15.35 -55.50
C ARG A 2 -9.72 -14.46 -54.72
N ARG A 3 -9.20 -13.39 -55.32
CA ARG A 3 -8.30 -12.45 -54.65
C ARG A 3 -9.08 -11.59 -53.62
N GLU A 4 -10.32 -11.20 -53.92
CA GLU A 4 -11.11 -10.40 -53.02
C GLU A 4 -11.53 -11.20 -51.78
N ASP A 5 -11.84 -12.47 -51.92
CA ASP A 5 -12.17 -13.35 -50.78
C ASP A 5 -10.96 -13.56 -49.88
N GLY A 6 -9.76 -13.69 -50.49
CA GLY A 6 -8.50 -13.81 -49.75
C GLY A 6 -8.18 -12.52 -48.95
N TYR A 7 -8.37 -11.36 -49.55
CA TYR A 7 -8.19 -10.08 -48.87
C TYR A 7 -9.21 -9.88 -47.74
N PHE A 8 -10.44 -10.28 -47.96
CA PHE A 8 -11.48 -10.19 -46.94
C PHE A 8 -11.15 -11.03 -45.71
N ILE A 9 -10.65 -12.24 -45.90
CA ILE A 9 -10.26 -13.13 -44.78
C ILE A 9 -9.06 -12.53 -44.02
N ILE A 10 -8.08 -11.98 -44.72
CA ILE A 10 -6.90 -11.33 -44.11
C ILE A 10 -7.34 -10.11 -43.28
N ASP A 11 -8.25 -9.30 -43.81
CA ASP A 11 -8.78 -8.13 -43.11
C ASP A 11 -9.53 -8.52 -41.84
N VAL A 12 -10.37 -9.58 -41.91
CA VAL A 12 -11.10 -10.10 -40.76
C VAL A 12 -10.14 -10.65 -39.70
N MET A 13 -9.13 -11.40 -40.10
CA MET A 13 -8.12 -11.91 -39.20
C MET A 13 -7.30 -10.80 -38.55
N GLY A 14 -6.94 -9.78 -39.33
CA GLY A 14 -6.24 -8.59 -38.84
C GLY A 14 -7.08 -7.84 -37.79
N ALA A 15 -8.37 -7.66 -38.07
CA ALA A 15 -9.29 -7.00 -37.16
C ALA A 15 -9.44 -7.80 -35.85
N LEU A 16 -9.55 -9.14 -35.95
CA LEU A 16 -9.65 -10.01 -34.78
C LEU A 16 -8.38 -9.95 -33.93
N LEU A 17 -7.21 -9.96 -34.56
CA LEU A 17 -5.93 -9.84 -33.86
C LEU A 17 -5.83 -8.49 -33.13
N LEU A 18 -6.27 -7.42 -33.78
CA LEU A 18 -6.29 -6.09 -33.19
C LEU A 18 -7.20 -6.03 -31.96
N LEU A 19 -8.41 -6.61 -32.08
CA LEU A 19 -9.35 -6.67 -30.96
C LEU A 19 -8.80 -7.48 -29.80
N LEU A 20 -8.14 -8.60 -30.06
CA LEU A 20 -7.50 -9.41 -29.04
C LEU A 20 -6.35 -8.65 -28.36
N ALA A 21 -5.55 -7.93 -29.12
CA ALA A 21 -4.46 -7.12 -28.58
C ALA A 21 -5.01 -6.00 -27.68
N MET A 22 -6.08 -5.32 -28.10
CA MET A 22 -6.73 -4.29 -27.29
C MET A 22 -7.31 -4.86 -26.01
N ALA A 23 -7.99 -6.00 -26.07
CA ALA A 23 -8.55 -6.67 -24.91
C ALA A 23 -7.46 -7.09 -23.92
N ALA A 24 -6.35 -7.64 -24.41
CA ALA A 24 -5.20 -8.01 -23.59
C ALA A 24 -4.57 -6.78 -22.92
N GLY A 25 -4.41 -5.69 -23.68
CA GLY A 25 -3.89 -4.44 -23.14
C GLY A 25 -4.77 -3.86 -22.04
N MET A 26 -6.09 -3.87 -22.23
CA MET A 26 -7.02 -3.40 -21.20
C MET A 26 -6.97 -4.27 -19.94
N SER A 27 -6.91 -5.58 -20.09
CA SER A 27 -6.79 -6.51 -18.96
C SER A 27 -5.50 -6.26 -18.18
N TYR A 28 -4.39 -6.05 -18.89
CA TYR A 28 -3.10 -5.73 -18.28
C TYR A 28 -3.16 -4.42 -17.50
N MET A 29 -3.77 -3.38 -18.06
CA MET A 29 -3.95 -2.10 -17.37
C MET A 29 -4.79 -2.24 -16.11
N HIS A 30 -5.85 -3.04 -16.14
CA HIS A 30 -6.69 -3.31 -14.95
C HIS A 30 -5.89 -3.96 -13.84
N VAL A 31 -5.08 -4.95 -14.16
CA VAL A 31 -4.22 -5.63 -13.18
C VAL A 31 -3.20 -4.66 -12.59
N GLN A 32 -2.61 -3.82 -13.43
CA GLN A 32 -1.65 -2.80 -12.97
C GLN A 32 -2.30 -1.75 -12.07
N LEU A 33 -3.49 -1.28 -12.42
CA LEU A 33 -4.23 -0.31 -11.61
C LEU A 33 -4.61 -0.89 -10.25
N ALA A 34 -5.01 -2.15 -10.20
CA ALA A 34 -5.30 -2.83 -8.93
C ALA A 34 -4.05 -2.95 -8.07
N GLY A 35 -2.91 -3.29 -8.67
CA GLY A 35 -1.62 -3.33 -7.98
C GLY A 35 -1.18 -1.96 -7.48
N MET A 36 -1.41 -0.90 -8.25
CA MET A 36 -1.11 0.47 -7.85
C MET A 36 -1.95 0.92 -6.66
N LYS A 37 -3.22 0.53 -6.59
CA LYS A 37 -4.08 0.87 -5.45
C LYS A 37 -3.60 0.19 -4.17
N GLU A 38 -3.18 -1.06 -4.24
CA GLU A 38 -2.59 -1.75 -3.10
C GLU A 38 -1.29 -1.07 -2.66
N LEU A 39 -0.44 -0.72 -3.62
CA LEU A 39 0.81 -0.01 -3.36
C LEU A 39 0.55 1.36 -2.72
N GLU A 40 -0.47 2.07 -3.19
CA GLU A 40 -0.89 3.36 -2.63
C GLU A 40 -1.26 3.21 -1.15
N GLY A 41 -1.99 2.15 -0.79
CA GLY A 41 -2.31 1.83 0.60
C GLY A 41 -1.05 1.63 1.44
N TYR A 42 -0.08 0.87 0.95
CA TYR A 42 1.20 0.66 1.62
C TYR A 42 2.01 1.94 1.78
N VAL A 43 2.09 2.76 0.74
CA VAL A 43 2.81 4.04 0.79
C VAL A 43 2.16 4.97 1.80
N THR A 44 0.84 5.07 1.81
CA THR A 44 0.11 5.88 2.77
C THR A 44 0.34 5.39 4.20
N ALA A 45 0.27 4.08 4.41
CA ALA A 45 0.53 3.47 5.71
C ALA A 45 1.97 3.73 6.17
N GLU A 46 2.94 3.60 5.27
CA GLU A 46 4.35 3.89 5.56
C GLU A 46 4.53 5.34 6.00
N CYS A 47 3.95 6.28 5.30
CA CYS A 47 4.01 7.70 5.65
C CYS A 47 3.40 7.97 7.02
N MET A 48 2.25 7.39 7.32
CA MET A 48 1.58 7.54 8.62
C MET A 48 2.42 6.97 9.76
N VAL A 49 2.94 5.76 9.56
CA VAL A 49 3.74 5.07 10.56
C VAL A 49 5.03 5.83 10.84
N ARG A 50 5.71 6.29 9.80
CA ARG A 50 6.95 7.10 9.94
C ARG A 50 6.68 8.42 10.65
N GLU A 51 5.63 9.12 10.27
CA GLU A 51 5.24 10.38 10.90
C GLU A 51 4.95 10.19 12.39
N GLN A 52 4.16 9.17 12.73
CA GLN A 52 3.82 8.86 14.11
C GLN A 52 5.05 8.44 14.91
N LEU A 53 5.91 7.63 14.32
CA LEU A 53 7.14 7.18 14.96
C LEU A 53 8.09 8.35 15.23
N ASP A 54 8.27 9.24 14.25
CA ASP A 54 9.09 10.44 14.41
C ASP A 54 8.52 11.35 15.50
N ARG A 55 7.21 11.51 15.54
CA ARG A 55 6.53 12.30 16.58
C ARG A 55 6.78 11.70 17.96
N LEU A 56 6.65 10.40 18.11
CA LEU A 56 6.94 9.71 19.38
C LEU A 56 8.39 9.86 19.80
N CYS A 57 9.32 9.78 18.84
CA CYS A 57 10.75 9.90 19.13
C CYS A 57 11.14 11.33 19.53
N VAL A 58 10.50 12.35 18.94
CA VAL A 58 10.81 13.75 19.19
C VAL A 58 10.06 14.30 20.39
N GLU A 59 8.74 14.10 20.44
CA GLU A 59 7.88 14.68 21.48
C GLU A 59 7.80 13.83 22.73
N ARG A 60 7.96 12.50 22.61
CA ARG A 60 7.94 11.55 23.71
C ARG A 60 6.72 11.65 24.60
N GLN A 61 5.57 12.00 24.01
CA GLN A 61 4.31 12.15 24.77
C GLN A 61 3.62 10.79 24.87
N GLU A 62 3.29 10.39 26.09
CA GLU A 62 2.55 9.16 26.33
C GLU A 62 1.13 9.23 25.79
N SER A 63 0.58 10.43 25.63
CA SER A 63 -0.75 10.63 25.04
C SER A 63 -0.83 10.20 23.58
N ASP A 64 0.30 10.11 22.89
CA ASP A 64 0.36 9.64 21.50
C ASP A 64 0.37 8.11 21.39
N LEU A 65 0.50 7.41 22.51
CA LEU A 65 0.42 5.95 22.54
C LEU A 65 -1.04 5.50 22.51
N GLY A 66 -1.26 4.32 21.94
CA GLY A 66 -2.58 3.72 21.88
C GLY A 66 -3.06 3.49 20.46
N ILE A 67 -4.35 3.31 20.31
CA ILE A 67 -4.98 3.01 19.03
C ILE A 67 -5.69 4.25 18.52
N ARG A 68 -5.39 4.62 17.28
CA ARG A 68 -6.04 5.74 16.58
C ARG A 68 -6.54 5.26 15.23
N TYR A 69 -7.67 5.78 14.82
CA TYR A 69 -8.25 5.52 13.52
C TYR A 69 -8.06 6.74 12.62
N ARG A 70 -7.55 6.51 11.42
CA ARG A 70 -7.38 7.56 10.40
C ARG A 70 -7.97 7.11 9.10
N GLN A 71 -8.60 8.04 8.41
CA GLN A 71 -9.17 7.77 7.09
C GLN A 71 -8.44 8.65 6.07
N GLU A 72 -7.75 8.00 5.14
CA GLU A 72 -7.03 8.67 4.05
C GLU A 72 -7.14 7.84 2.79
N ASN A 73 -7.24 8.51 1.65
CA ASN A 73 -7.29 7.90 0.32
C ASN A 73 -8.36 6.81 0.17
N GLY A 74 -9.47 6.93 0.90
CA GLY A 74 -10.56 5.97 0.85
C GLY A 74 -10.37 4.73 1.71
N TYR A 75 -9.27 4.65 2.46
CA TYR A 75 -8.99 3.55 3.38
C TYR A 75 -9.09 4.00 4.83
N GLU A 76 -9.60 3.13 5.68
CA GLU A 76 -9.59 3.35 7.11
C GLU A 76 -8.40 2.62 7.71
N PHE A 77 -7.48 3.38 8.30
CA PHE A 77 -6.28 2.84 8.93
C PHE A 77 -6.45 2.82 10.45
N CYS A 78 -6.12 1.68 11.03
CA CYS A 78 -6.01 1.54 12.47
C CYS A 78 -4.54 1.62 12.84
N VAL A 79 -4.13 2.69 13.50
CA VAL A 79 -2.73 2.92 13.86
C VAL A 79 -2.56 2.66 15.35
N GLU A 80 -1.77 1.66 15.69
CA GLU A 80 -1.46 1.29 17.06
C GLU A 80 -0.01 1.66 17.38
N SER A 81 0.17 2.45 18.44
CA SER A 81 1.48 2.89 18.91
C SER A 81 1.74 2.28 20.28
N THR A 82 2.84 1.57 20.42
CA THR A 82 3.26 0.94 21.67
C THR A 82 4.67 1.32 22.04
N ARG A 83 4.97 1.22 23.33
CA ARG A 83 6.28 1.47 23.88
C ARG A 83 6.75 0.24 24.64
N GLU A 84 7.93 -0.23 24.35
CA GLU A 84 8.55 -1.37 25.01
C GLU A 84 9.95 -1.02 25.48
N ASP A 85 10.38 -1.67 26.55
CA ASP A 85 11.78 -1.59 26.97
C ASP A 85 12.64 -2.36 25.99
N ALA A 86 13.74 -1.73 25.54
CA ALA A 86 14.60 -2.30 24.51
C ALA A 86 15.56 -3.38 25.04
N GLY A 87 15.48 -3.72 26.31
CA GLY A 87 16.38 -4.68 26.93
C GLY A 87 17.75 -4.12 27.27
N VAL A 88 18.07 -2.94 26.79
CA VAL A 88 19.28 -2.20 27.13
C VAL A 88 18.90 -1.05 28.04
N GLN A 89 19.66 -0.88 29.12
CA GLN A 89 19.36 0.16 30.09
C GLN A 89 19.48 1.56 29.46
N GLY A 90 18.42 2.35 29.62
CA GLY A 90 18.33 3.69 29.06
C GLY A 90 17.84 3.79 27.63
N MET A 91 17.36 2.67 27.04
CA MET A 91 16.79 2.66 25.71
C MET A 91 15.34 2.18 25.72
N VAL A 92 14.53 2.81 24.89
CA VAL A 92 13.11 2.46 24.73
C VAL A 92 12.85 2.22 23.24
N ARG A 93 12.06 1.20 22.96
CA ARG A 93 11.62 0.88 21.61
C ARG A 93 10.20 1.36 21.42
N TYR A 94 9.99 2.22 20.44
CA TYR A 94 8.67 2.59 19.99
C TYR A 94 8.28 1.73 18.80
N HIS A 95 7.10 1.16 18.84
CA HIS A 95 6.55 0.32 17.78
C HIS A 95 5.24 0.93 17.29
N VAL A 96 5.15 1.17 15.99
CA VAL A 96 3.94 1.71 15.38
C VAL A 96 3.51 0.75 14.28
N GLN A 97 2.26 0.33 14.34
CA GLN A 97 1.66 -0.58 13.37
C GLN A 97 0.40 0.02 12.79
N ALA A 98 0.28 -0.01 11.47
CA ALA A 98 -0.92 0.40 10.76
C ALA A 98 -1.57 -0.82 10.11
N ASP A 99 -2.85 -1.00 10.39
CA ASP A 99 -3.66 -2.06 9.79
C ASP A 99 -4.76 -1.41 8.94
N TRP A 100 -5.01 -1.96 7.78
CA TRP A 100 -6.09 -1.49 6.91
C TRP A 100 -6.65 -2.64 6.09
N GLN A 101 -7.86 -2.49 5.64
CA GLN A 101 -8.50 -3.47 4.77
C GLN A 101 -8.39 -3.03 3.31
N GLY A 102 -7.68 -3.82 2.52
CA GLY A 102 -7.60 -3.64 1.08
C GLY A 102 -8.82 -4.24 0.38
N HIS A 103 -8.75 -4.32 -0.93
CA HIS A 103 -9.86 -4.83 -1.74
C HIS A 103 -10.22 -6.29 -1.47
N ARG A 104 -9.24 -7.12 -1.14
CA ARG A 104 -9.42 -8.56 -0.92
C ARG A 104 -8.92 -9.03 0.43
N ASP A 105 -7.79 -8.48 0.87
CA ASP A 105 -7.10 -8.92 2.07
C ASP A 105 -6.85 -7.78 3.01
N ARG A 106 -6.65 -8.13 4.28
CA ARG A 106 -6.24 -7.18 5.29
C ARG A 106 -4.73 -7.05 5.25
N HIS A 107 -4.26 -5.80 5.22
CA HIS A 107 -2.83 -5.50 5.16
C HIS A 107 -2.37 -4.84 6.44
N SER A 108 -1.10 -5.03 6.77
CA SER A 108 -0.49 -4.39 7.91
C SER A 108 0.94 -3.95 7.57
N PHE A 109 1.36 -2.86 8.19
CA PHE A 109 2.72 -2.34 8.07
C PHE A 109 3.16 -1.84 9.44
N ALA A 110 4.36 -2.23 9.85
CA ALA A 110 4.87 -1.87 11.16
C ALA A 110 6.33 -1.41 11.08
N LEU A 111 6.66 -0.43 11.90
CA LEU A 111 8.04 0.03 12.08
C LEU A 111 8.33 0.18 13.57
N ALA A 112 9.57 -0.07 13.94
CA ALA A 112 10.04 0.12 15.31
C ALA A 112 11.34 0.91 15.29
N LYS A 113 11.52 1.75 16.31
CA LYS A 113 12.74 2.55 16.46
C LYS A 113 13.14 2.58 17.92
N GLU A 114 14.42 2.35 18.17
CA GLU A 114 14.98 2.44 19.50
C GLU A 114 15.54 3.85 19.72
N VAL A 115 15.19 4.44 20.86
CA VAL A 115 15.61 5.79 21.21
C VAL A 115 16.19 5.76 22.62
N ALA A 116 17.28 6.50 22.82
CA ALA A 116 17.86 6.65 24.14
C ALA A 116 16.95 7.51 25.01
N VAL A 117 16.65 7.01 26.21
CA VAL A 117 15.91 7.78 27.19
C VAL A 117 16.92 8.62 27.97
N GLU A 118 16.90 9.91 27.76
CA GLU A 118 17.66 10.82 28.58
C GLU A 118 16.95 10.92 29.92
N GLY A 119 17.54 10.28 30.89
CA GLY A 119 16.99 10.14 32.22
C GLY A 119 16.93 11.40 33.06
#